data_8a508a13ce186800baa13684fb748ab5
#
_entry.id   8a508a13ce186800baa13684fb748ab5
#
_cell.length_a   1.000
_cell.length_b   1.000
_cell.length_c   1.000
_cell.angle_alpha   90.00
_cell.angle_beta   90.00
_cell.angle_gamma   90.00
#
_symmetry.space_group_name_H-M   'P 1'
#
loop_
_entity.id
_entity.type
_entity.pdbx_description
1 polymer ?
#
loop_
_entity_poly.entity_id
_entity_poly.type
_entity_poly.pdbx_seq_one_letter_code
_entity_poly.pdbx_strand_id
1 'polypeptide(L)' 'MSEYQAMYLKLFNQITDSIKVLESELIKLKAVQSQTEEMFINADTITVNN' A
#
# COMPACT_ATOMS: atom_id res chain seq x y z
N MET A 1 18.25 -32.75 3.14
CA MET A 1 16.89 -32.56 3.42
C MET A 1 16.63 -31.29 4.10
N SER A 2 17.19 -31.13 5.27
CA SER A 2 16.95 -29.95 6.05
C SER A 2 17.37 -28.68 5.33
N GLU A 3 18.37 -28.76 4.47
CA GLU A 3 18.82 -27.58 3.70
C GLU A 3 17.72 -27.04 2.81
N TYR A 4 17.07 -27.95 2.09
CA TYR A 4 15.99 -27.52 1.19
C TYR A 4 14.81 -26.99 1.98
N GLN A 5 14.48 -27.63 3.08
CA GLN A 5 13.39 -27.17 3.92
C GLN A 5 13.70 -25.80 4.49
N ALA A 6 14.93 -25.60 4.97
CA ALA A 6 15.31 -24.31 5.52
C ALA A 6 15.27 -23.22 4.47
N MET A 7 15.74 -23.51 3.28
CA MET A 7 15.70 -22.56 2.18
C MET A 7 14.26 -22.20 1.80
N TYR A 8 13.42 -23.22 1.71
CA TYR A 8 12.04 -23.04 1.35
C TYR A 8 11.32 -22.17 2.39
N LEU A 9 11.51 -22.48 3.66
CA LEU A 9 10.87 -21.72 4.73
C LEU A 9 11.36 -20.29 4.77
N LYS A 10 12.65 -20.09 4.56
CA LYS A 10 13.19 -18.75 4.55
C LYS A 10 12.61 -17.94 3.41
N LEU A 11 12.54 -18.52 2.23
CA LEU A 11 11.98 -17.85 1.07
C LEU A 11 10.50 -17.56 1.28
N PHE A 12 9.77 -18.54 1.78
CA PHE A 12 8.35 -18.39 2.01
C PHE A 12 8.07 -17.27 3.02
N ASN A 13 8.85 -17.24 4.11
CA ASN A 13 8.68 -16.22 5.12
C ASN A 13 9.03 -14.84 4.57
N GLN A 14 10.06 -14.75 3.75
CA GLN A 14 10.44 -13.49 3.14
C GLN A 14 9.33 -12.97 2.22
N ILE A 15 8.75 -13.86 1.44
CA ILE A 15 7.66 -13.48 0.55
C ILE A 15 6.46 -13.00 1.38
N THR A 16 6.13 -13.71 2.44
CA THR A 16 5.01 -13.35 3.29
C THR A 16 5.23 -11.97 3.90
N ASP A 17 6.45 -11.72 4.39
CA ASP A 17 6.77 -10.43 4.98
C ASP A 17 6.68 -9.31 3.94
N SER A 18 7.16 -9.58 2.75
CA SER A 18 7.09 -8.59 1.66
C SER A 18 5.66 -8.27 1.28
N ILE A 19 4.81 -9.28 1.26
CA ILE A 19 3.39 -9.06 0.96
C ILE A 19 2.76 -8.16 2.01
N LYS A 20 3.08 -8.38 3.29
CA LYS A 20 2.55 -7.55 4.35
C LYS A 20 2.99 -6.10 4.21
N VAL A 21 4.24 -5.89 3.84
CA VAL A 21 4.75 -4.54 3.63
C VAL A 21 4.03 -3.89 2.46
N LEU A 22 3.84 -4.62 1.37
CA LEU A 22 3.13 -4.09 0.20
C LEU A 22 1.69 -3.76 0.52
N GLU A 23 1.02 -4.61 1.29
CA GLU A 23 -0.35 -4.34 1.70
C GLU A 23 -0.44 -3.08 2.54
N SER A 24 0.52 -2.88 3.44
CA SER A 24 0.58 -1.69 4.25
C SER A 24 0.79 -0.45 3.39
N GLU A 25 1.69 -0.53 2.42
CA GLU A 25 1.94 0.58 1.51
C GLU A 25 0.72 0.87 0.64
N LEU A 26 0.01 -0.15 0.24
CA LEU A 26 -1.21 0.03 -0.56
C LEU A 26 -2.25 0.83 0.22
N ILE A 27 -2.41 0.52 1.50
CA ILE A 27 -3.34 1.26 2.35
C ILE A 27 -2.94 2.73 2.42
N LYS A 28 -1.66 3.00 2.58
CA LYS A 28 -1.17 4.37 2.64
C LYS A 28 -1.41 5.11 1.34
N LEU A 29 -1.15 4.44 0.23
CA LEU A 29 -1.36 5.05 -1.08
C LEU A 29 -2.83 5.37 -1.32
N LYS A 30 -3.70 4.46 -0.94
CA LYS A 30 -5.14 4.70 -1.09
C LYS A 30 -5.59 5.86 -0.22
N ALA A 31 -5.02 5.98 0.98
CA ALA A 31 -5.37 7.08 1.87
C ALA A 31 -4.95 8.41 1.28
N VAL A 32 -3.74 8.47 0.73
CA VAL A 32 -3.24 9.70 0.11
C VAL A 32 -4.08 10.04 -1.12
N GLN A 33 -4.41 9.03 -1.92
CA GLN A 33 -5.23 9.25 -3.10
C GLN A 33 -6.58 9.83 -2.72
N SER A 34 -7.20 9.26 -1.69
CA SER A 34 -8.51 9.72 -1.24
C SER A 34 -8.43 11.15 -0.72
N GLN A 35 -7.39 11.46 0.04
CA GLN A 35 -7.21 12.81 0.55
C GLN A 35 -6.98 13.81 -0.58
N THR A 36 -6.20 13.41 -1.56
CA THR A 36 -5.90 14.29 -2.69
C THR A 36 -7.15 14.55 -3.51
N GLU A 37 -7.96 13.53 -3.72
CA GLU A 37 -9.22 13.69 -4.43
C GLU A 37 -10.16 14.63 -3.70
N GLU A 38 -10.19 14.50 -2.37
CA GLU A 38 -11.02 15.36 -1.56
C GLU A 38 -10.56 16.81 -1.65
N MET A 39 -9.26 17.01 -1.60
CA MET A 39 -8.69 18.34 -1.75
C MET A 39 -9.00 18.95 -3.11
N PHE A 40 -8.92 18.12 -4.14
CA PHE A 40 -9.22 18.57 -5.50
C PHE A 40 -10.68 18.98 -5.62
N ILE A 41 -11.58 18.18 -5.07
CA ILE A 41 -13.01 18.47 -5.13
C ILE A 41 -13.32 19.75 -4.37
N ASN A 42 -12.72 19.93 -3.21
CA ASN A 42 -12.95 21.14 -2.43
C ASN A 42 -12.44 22.38 -3.14
N ALA A 43 -11.27 22.29 -3.73
CA ALA A 43 -10.70 23.41 -4.47
C ALA A 43 -11.57 23.76 -5.67
N ASP A 44 -12.05 22.75 -6.37
CA ASP A 44 -12.90 22.94 -7.53
C ASP A 44 -14.22 23.59 -7.15
N THR A 45 -14.79 23.15 -6.05
CA THR A 45 -16.03 23.71 -5.52
C THR A 45 -15.86 25.17 -5.17
N ILE A 46 -14.77 25.51 -4.53
CA ILE A 46 -14.48 26.90 -4.17
C ILE A 46 -14.32 27.72 -5.44
N THR A 47 -13.62 27.20 -6.42
CA THR A 47 -13.43 27.91 -7.68
C THR A 47 -14.73 28.17 -8.40
N VAL A 48 -15.61 27.16 -8.39
CA VAL A 48 -16.91 27.28 -9.08
C VAL A 48 -17.78 28.33 -8.40
N ASN A 49 -17.70 28.42 -7.09
CA ASN A 49 -18.52 29.36 -6.34
C ASN A 49 -18.09 30.79 -6.50
N ASN A 50 -16.89 30.98 -6.99
CA ASN A 50 -16.38 32.33 -7.23
C ASN A 50 -16.71 32.81 -8.63
#